data_4019fd5e8ae7020e32b49367f5daa3fa
#
_entry.id   4019fd5e8ae7020e32b49367f5daa3fa
#
_cell.length_a   1.000
_cell.length_b   1.000
_cell.length_c   1.000
_cell.angle_alpha   90.00
_cell.angle_beta   90.00
_cell.angle_gamma   90.00
#
_symmetry.space_group_name_H-M   'P 1'
#
loop_
_entity.id
_entity.type
_entity.pdbx_description
1 polymer ?
#
loop_
_entity_poly.entity_id
_entity_poly.type
_entity_poly.pdbx_seq_one_letter_code
_entity_poly.pdbx_strand_id
1 'polypeptide(L)'
;MLNGRNKMTGLIKKPWEHIIIDDFLSPERFEHIQNLAIEELGRFQVEGLNTFRGDRYNRYTDVDLLPEVTLDIMKLMPHRDYDKLVKVNHWSIMPPNTSYPAHIDNRSRIHTFTFYIAPEKNLGTILCDNPSTNDNGDHGQPDQSTICEYPIEWKPNRAFVHNPRPKQWHRFVSGDTHRINLSVFFMDVDKINSNRHDILSNLIPV
;
A
#
# COMPACT_ATOMS: atom_id res chain seq x y z
N MET A 1 4.41 -0.27 21.91
CA MET A 1 5.87 -0.46 21.84
C MET A 1 6.18 -1.50 20.78
N LEU A 2 6.99 -1.14 19.79
CA LEU A 2 7.50 -2.09 18.81
C LEU A 2 8.29 -3.16 19.57
N ASN A 3 7.79 -4.39 19.53
CA ASN A 3 8.51 -5.51 20.15
C ASN A 3 9.87 -5.63 19.45
N GLY A 4 10.97 -5.79 20.20
CA GLY A 4 12.36 -5.76 19.70
C GLY A 4 12.76 -6.76 18.61
N ARG A 5 11.79 -7.34 17.90
CA ARG A 5 11.97 -8.22 16.73
C ARG A 5 11.77 -7.49 15.40
N ASN A 6 11.08 -6.35 15.38
CA ASN A 6 10.80 -5.64 14.13
C ASN A 6 12.06 -4.96 13.61
N LYS A 7 12.53 -5.36 12.45
CA LYS A 7 13.66 -4.71 11.78
C LYS A 7 13.15 -3.56 10.93
N MET A 8 13.04 -2.39 11.52
CA MET A 8 12.70 -1.17 10.82
C MET A 8 13.97 -0.55 10.22
N THR A 9 13.93 -0.21 8.94
CA THR A 9 15.07 0.40 8.24
C THR A 9 15.33 1.87 8.62
N GLY A 10 14.43 2.50 9.40
CA GLY A 10 14.40 3.94 9.51
C GLY A 10 13.89 4.62 8.22
N LEU A 11 13.92 5.94 8.19
CA LEU A 11 13.48 6.71 7.03
C LEU A 11 14.50 6.63 5.89
N ILE A 12 14.13 5.97 4.79
CA ILE A 12 14.92 5.90 3.56
C ILE A 12 14.53 7.10 2.69
N LYS A 13 15.54 7.83 2.17
CA LYS A 13 15.32 9.06 1.40
C LYS A 13 15.37 8.89 -0.12
N LYS A 14 15.82 7.74 -0.61
CA LYS A 14 15.93 7.49 -2.06
C LYS A 14 15.03 6.34 -2.50
N PRO A 15 14.36 6.46 -3.67
CA PRO A 15 14.29 7.64 -4.54
C PRO A 15 13.51 8.79 -3.90
N TRP A 16 12.68 8.51 -2.90
CA TRP A 16 11.90 9.43 -2.08
C TRP A 16 11.63 8.82 -0.71
N GLU A 17 11.11 9.61 0.23
CA GLU A 17 10.96 9.21 1.63
C GLU A 17 9.98 8.05 1.81
N HIS A 18 10.46 6.94 2.37
CA HIS A 18 9.68 5.77 2.72
C HIS A 18 10.32 4.97 3.87
N ILE A 19 9.55 4.04 4.43
CA ILE A 19 10.00 3.15 5.50
C ILE A 19 9.71 1.70 5.07
N ILE A 20 10.62 0.80 5.36
CA ILE A 20 10.44 -0.65 5.23
C ILE A 20 10.55 -1.28 6.60
N ILE A 21 9.62 -2.16 6.92
CA ILE A 21 9.58 -2.86 8.20
C ILE A 21 9.46 -4.35 7.92
N ASP A 22 10.48 -5.10 8.25
CA ASP A 22 10.46 -6.56 8.21
C ASP A 22 9.90 -7.14 9.48
N ASP A 23 9.33 -8.35 9.36
CA ASP A 23 8.73 -9.08 10.48
C ASP A 23 7.72 -8.20 11.25
N PHE A 24 6.87 -7.51 10.46
CA PHE A 24 6.00 -6.44 10.92
C PHE A 24 4.98 -6.90 11.97
N LEU A 25 4.36 -8.05 11.74
CA LEU A 25 3.46 -8.69 12.70
C LEU A 25 4.18 -9.84 13.43
N SER A 26 3.68 -10.21 14.61
CA SER A 26 4.12 -11.46 15.24
C SER A 26 3.81 -12.66 14.35
N PRO A 27 4.53 -13.77 14.45
CA PRO A 27 4.27 -14.96 13.63
C PRO A 27 2.82 -15.42 13.69
N GLU A 28 2.22 -15.47 14.86
CA GLU A 28 0.85 -15.94 15.08
C GLU A 28 -0.17 -15.01 14.40
N ARG A 29 0.07 -13.70 14.50
CA ARG A 29 -0.80 -12.70 13.87
C ARG A 29 -0.63 -12.69 12.35
N PHE A 30 0.59 -12.88 11.88
CA PHE A 30 0.85 -12.97 10.45
C PHE A 30 0.20 -14.21 9.84
N GLU A 31 0.30 -15.38 10.49
CA GLU A 31 -0.38 -16.61 10.07
C GLU A 31 -1.90 -16.42 9.98
N HIS A 32 -2.50 -15.77 10.97
CA HIS A 32 -3.92 -15.43 10.91
C HIS A 32 -4.27 -14.59 9.67
N ILE A 33 -3.48 -13.55 9.38
CA ILE A 33 -3.69 -12.71 8.20
C ILE A 33 -3.46 -13.48 6.88
N GLN A 34 -2.51 -14.40 6.85
CA GLN A 34 -2.30 -15.26 5.68
C GLN A 34 -3.50 -16.16 5.42
N ASN A 35 -4.12 -16.72 6.44
CA ASN A 35 -5.34 -17.54 6.31
C ASN A 35 -6.50 -16.70 5.75
N LEU A 36 -6.71 -15.49 6.23
CA LEU A 36 -7.70 -14.56 5.66
C LEU A 36 -7.39 -14.21 4.19
N ALA A 37 -6.12 -14.06 3.84
CA ALA A 37 -5.70 -13.79 2.47
C ALA A 37 -5.99 -14.96 1.52
N ILE A 38 -5.87 -16.20 1.99
CA ILE A 38 -6.23 -17.42 1.24
C ILE A 38 -7.74 -17.47 1.00
N GLU A 39 -8.55 -17.16 2.02
CA GLU A 39 -10.00 -17.06 1.88
C GLU A 39 -10.39 -15.97 0.86
N GLU A 40 -9.72 -14.82 0.90
CA GLU A 40 -9.98 -13.73 -0.03
C GLU A 40 -9.58 -14.09 -1.47
N LEU A 41 -8.48 -14.83 -1.65
CA LEU A 41 -8.10 -15.38 -2.95
C LEU A 41 -9.16 -16.35 -3.49
N GLY A 42 -9.73 -17.20 -2.64
CA GLY A 42 -10.85 -18.07 -3.00
C GLY A 42 -12.07 -17.29 -3.49
N ARG A 43 -12.42 -16.22 -2.82
CA ARG A 43 -13.51 -15.32 -3.26
C ARG A 43 -13.20 -14.67 -4.59
N PHE A 44 -11.99 -14.15 -4.77
CA PHE A 44 -11.54 -13.58 -6.03
C PHE A 44 -11.68 -14.58 -7.21
N GLN A 45 -11.34 -15.84 -7.01
CA GLN A 45 -11.47 -16.88 -8.04
C GLN A 45 -12.92 -17.14 -8.44
N VAL A 46 -13.86 -16.96 -7.52
CA VAL A 46 -15.30 -17.16 -7.76
C VAL A 46 -15.95 -15.89 -8.33
N GLU A 47 -15.67 -14.74 -7.77
CA GLU A 47 -16.35 -13.47 -8.10
C GLU A 47 -15.69 -12.74 -9.29
N GLY A 48 -14.45 -13.09 -9.60
CA GLY A 48 -13.67 -12.47 -10.68
C GLY A 48 -13.10 -11.11 -10.31
N LEU A 49 -12.57 -10.42 -11.30
CA LEU A 49 -11.98 -9.10 -11.16
C LEU A 49 -13.07 -8.05 -10.95
N ASN A 50 -13.21 -7.58 -9.73
CA ASN A 50 -14.05 -6.43 -9.42
C ASN A 50 -13.20 -5.17 -9.36
N THR A 51 -12.78 -4.66 -10.52
CA THR A 51 -11.91 -3.49 -10.56
C THR A 51 -12.32 -2.47 -11.60
N PHE A 52 -12.06 -1.23 -11.28
CA PHE A 52 -12.17 -0.07 -12.17
C PHE A 52 -11.29 -0.18 -13.43
N ARG A 53 -10.30 -1.09 -13.46
CA ARG A 53 -9.30 -1.21 -14.54
C ARG A 53 -8.99 -2.63 -15.00
N GLY A 54 -9.64 -3.65 -14.45
CA GLY A 54 -9.50 -5.04 -14.92
C GLY A 54 -8.17 -5.76 -14.63
N ASP A 55 -7.24 -5.12 -13.95
CA ASP A 55 -5.85 -5.61 -13.73
C ASP A 55 -5.55 -6.07 -12.31
N ARG A 56 -6.47 -5.82 -11.37
CA ARG A 56 -6.36 -6.28 -9.98
C ARG A 56 -7.72 -6.33 -9.30
N TYR A 57 -7.84 -7.20 -8.31
CA TYR A 57 -8.97 -7.24 -7.41
C TYR A 57 -8.69 -6.37 -6.19
N ASN A 58 -9.62 -5.48 -5.85
CA ASN A 58 -9.58 -4.69 -4.63
C ASN A 58 -10.90 -4.83 -3.90
N ARG A 59 -10.84 -5.15 -2.62
CA ARG A 59 -12.01 -5.26 -1.76
C ARG A 59 -11.73 -4.62 -0.41
N TYR A 60 -12.63 -3.74 0.00
CA TYR A 60 -12.58 -3.17 1.35
C TYR A 60 -12.76 -4.25 2.41
N THR A 61 -12.13 -4.09 3.54
CA THR A 61 -12.14 -5.02 4.65
C THR A 61 -12.05 -4.30 5.99
N ASP A 62 -12.66 -4.90 7.00
CA ASP A 62 -12.57 -4.49 8.39
C ASP A 62 -11.37 -5.13 9.12
N VAL A 63 -10.60 -5.96 8.42
CA VAL A 63 -9.38 -6.55 8.97
C VAL A 63 -8.42 -5.44 9.39
N ASP A 64 -8.28 -5.27 10.69
CA ASP A 64 -7.39 -4.26 11.25
C ASP A 64 -6.01 -4.86 11.56
N LEU A 65 -5.01 -4.40 10.81
CA LEU A 65 -3.63 -4.84 10.99
C LEU A 65 -2.92 -4.13 12.15
N LEU A 66 -3.42 -2.98 12.62
CA LEU A 66 -2.53 -1.97 13.13
C LEU A 66 -3.00 -1.19 14.37
N PRO A 67 -3.54 -1.77 15.43
CA PRO A 67 -4.00 -0.89 16.50
C PRO A 67 -2.89 -0.10 17.20
N GLU A 68 -1.71 -0.65 17.37
CA GLU A 68 -0.73 -0.09 18.30
C GLU A 68 0.55 0.47 17.64
N VAL A 69 0.92 -0.06 16.48
CA VAL A 69 2.17 0.25 15.79
C VAL A 69 2.04 1.43 14.83
N THR A 70 0.83 1.64 14.35
CA THR A 70 0.54 2.61 13.29
C THR A 70 0.89 4.04 13.69
N LEU A 71 0.44 4.48 14.86
CA LEU A 71 0.68 5.86 15.31
C LEU A 71 2.18 6.13 15.51
N ASP A 72 2.94 5.15 15.99
CA ASP A 72 4.38 5.32 16.18
C ASP A 72 5.12 5.41 14.84
N ILE A 73 4.71 4.64 13.85
CA ILE A 73 5.29 4.71 12.50
C ILE A 73 4.90 6.03 11.81
N MET A 74 3.66 6.47 11.97
CA MET A 74 3.18 7.71 11.40
C MET A 74 3.94 8.93 11.93
N LYS A 75 4.36 8.91 13.19
CA LYS A 75 5.20 9.97 13.80
C LYS A 75 6.58 10.09 13.14
N LEU A 76 7.08 9.01 12.53
CA LEU A 76 8.36 9.04 11.80
C LEU A 76 8.25 9.76 10.45
N MET A 77 7.04 9.93 9.94
CA MET A 77 6.75 10.60 8.69
C MET A 77 5.90 11.85 8.99
N PRO A 78 6.46 13.06 8.94
CA PRO A 78 5.77 14.28 9.38
C PRO A 78 4.43 14.49 8.69
N HIS A 79 3.39 14.63 9.50
CA HIS A 79 2.06 15.01 9.05
C HIS A 79 1.48 16.11 9.94
N ARG A 80 0.53 16.88 9.41
CA ARG A 80 0.08 18.13 10.04
C ARG A 80 -1.09 18.00 11.01
N ASP A 81 -1.95 16.96 10.88
CA ASP A 81 -3.19 16.83 11.65
C ASP A 81 -3.59 15.37 11.81
N TYR A 82 -3.24 14.80 12.94
CA TYR A 82 -3.63 13.42 13.25
C TYR A 82 -5.06 13.27 13.76
N ASP A 83 -5.67 14.36 14.27
CA ASP A 83 -6.98 14.32 14.92
C ASP A 83 -8.16 14.12 13.93
N LYS A 84 -7.90 14.30 12.64
CA LYS A 84 -8.90 14.16 11.58
C LYS A 84 -8.70 12.95 10.69
N LEU A 85 -7.81 12.05 11.10
CA LEU A 85 -7.50 10.87 10.30
C LEU A 85 -8.60 9.82 10.40
N VAL A 86 -8.89 9.28 9.25
CA VAL A 86 -9.63 8.05 9.09
C VAL A 86 -8.78 7.07 8.31
N LYS A 87 -9.05 5.78 8.44
CA LYS A 87 -8.35 4.76 7.66
C LYS A 87 -9.31 3.96 6.82
N VAL A 88 -8.81 3.41 5.75
CA VAL A 88 -9.50 2.47 4.87
C VAL A 88 -8.57 1.31 4.59
N ASN A 89 -9.02 0.12 4.86
CA ASN A 89 -8.28 -1.10 4.61
C ASN A 89 -8.83 -1.81 3.38
N HIS A 90 -7.98 -2.32 2.51
CA HIS A 90 -8.43 -3.15 1.42
C HIS A 90 -7.45 -4.25 1.03
N TRP A 91 -7.99 -5.41 0.67
CA TRP A 91 -7.26 -6.46 -0.03
C TRP A 91 -6.93 -6.01 -1.44
N SER A 92 -5.75 -6.33 -1.88
CA SER A 92 -5.33 -6.15 -3.27
C SER A 92 -4.71 -7.45 -3.77
N ILE A 93 -5.36 -8.06 -4.76
CA ILE A 93 -4.90 -9.29 -5.40
C ILE A 93 -4.61 -8.98 -6.86
N MET A 94 -3.39 -9.25 -7.28
CA MET A 94 -2.98 -9.15 -8.68
C MET A 94 -2.83 -10.55 -9.27
N PRO A 95 -3.42 -10.81 -10.44
CA PRO A 95 -3.19 -12.06 -11.18
C PRO A 95 -1.71 -12.25 -11.53
N PRO A 96 -1.29 -13.47 -11.85
CA PRO A 96 0.06 -13.75 -12.35
C PRO A 96 0.41 -12.92 -13.58
N ASN A 97 1.67 -12.52 -13.69
CA ASN A 97 2.22 -11.83 -14.86
C ASN A 97 1.48 -10.54 -15.26
N THR A 98 0.92 -9.85 -14.30
CA THR A 98 0.26 -8.56 -14.50
C THR A 98 1.13 -7.40 -13.99
N SER A 99 0.95 -6.23 -14.58
CA SER A 99 1.57 -5.01 -14.12
C SER A 99 0.53 -3.91 -13.95
N TYR A 100 0.68 -3.13 -12.90
CA TYR A 100 -0.05 -1.90 -12.70
C TYR A 100 0.87 -0.73 -13.02
N PRO A 101 0.46 0.21 -13.87
CA PRO A 101 1.33 1.27 -14.36
C PRO A 101 1.82 2.18 -13.23
N ALA A 102 2.91 2.88 -13.49
CA ALA A 102 3.42 3.88 -12.56
C ALA A 102 2.39 4.98 -12.32
N HIS A 103 2.16 5.29 -11.07
CA HIS A 103 1.18 6.28 -10.62
C HIS A 103 1.63 6.96 -9.33
N ILE A 104 0.97 8.05 -9.01
CA ILE A 104 1.04 8.71 -7.69
C ILE A 104 -0.28 8.41 -6.99
N ASP A 105 -0.22 8.13 -5.71
CA ASP A 105 -1.40 7.95 -4.88
C ASP A 105 -2.24 9.24 -4.77
N ASN A 106 -3.52 9.05 -4.51
CA ASN A 106 -4.46 10.16 -4.37
C ASN A 106 -4.03 11.11 -3.24
N ARG A 107 -4.15 12.41 -3.45
CA ARG A 107 -3.79 13.49 -2.50
C ARG A 107 -4.60 13.48 -1.20
N SER A 108 -5.76 12.82 -1.16
CA SER A 108 -6.51 12.62 0.09
C SER A 108 -5.80 11.64 1.03
N ARG A 109 -4.88 10.81 0.51
CA ARG A 109 -4.08 9.91 1.34
C ARG A 109 -2.93 10.66 1.97
N ILE A 110 -2.75 10.44 3.25
CA ILE A 110 -1.70 11.04 4.06
C ILE A 110 -0.57 10.06 4.27
N HIS A 111 -0.94 8.82 4.57
CA HIS A 111 -0.03 7.70 4.66
C HIS A 111 -0.62 6.51 3.91
N THR A 112 0.23 5.78 3.23
CA THR A 112 -0.09 4.50 2.61
C THR A 112 0.80 3.42 3.21
N PHE A 113 0.17 2.36 3.71
CA PHE A 113 0.84 1.13 4.08
C PHE A 113 0.50 0.07 3.04
N THR A 114 1.51 -0.60 2.54
CA THR A 114 1.35 -1.80 1.72
C THR A 114 2.01 -2.96 2.45
N PHE A 115 1.21 -3.92 2.85
CA PHE A 115 1.65 -5.05 3.62
C PHE A 115 1.68 -6.31 2.75
N TYR A 116 2.85 -6.90 2.56
CA TYR A 116 3.08 -8.07 1.72
C TYR A 116 2.70 -9.33 2.47
N ILE A 117 1.79 -10.14 1.92
CA ILE A 117 1.22 -11.28 2.64
C ILE A 117 1.57 -12.60 1.97
N ALA A 118 1.22 -12.77 0.72
CA ALA A 118 1.38 -14.02 -0.01
C ALA A 118 1.60 -13.76 -1.51
N PRO A 119 2.28 -14.65 -2.21
CA PRO A 119 2.90 -15.91 -1.77
C PRO A 119 4.27 -15.69 -1.11
N GLU A 120 5.00 -16.77 -0.84
CA GLU A 120 6.38 -16.72 -0.32
C GLU A 120 7.34 -15.97 -1.25
N LYS A 121 7.17 -16.12 -2.57
CA LYS A 121 7.97 -15.44 -3.60
C LYS A 121 7.08 -14.72 -4.58
N ASN A 122 7.39 -13.46 -4.82
CA ASN A 122 6.74 -12.62 -5.83
C ASN A 122 7.63 -11.41 -6.16
N LEU A 123 7.08 -10.43 -6.87
CA LEU A 123 7.71 -9.14 -7.12
C LEU A 123 7.11 -8.08 -6.19
N GLY A 124 7.96 -7.22 -5.67
CA GLY A 124 7.56 -6.15 -4.76
C GLY A 124 7.06 -4.90 -5.49
N THR A 125 6.90 -3.84 -4.73
CA THR A 125 6.61 -2.51 -5.24
C THR A 125 7.89 -1.92 -5.88
N ILE A 126 7.76 -1.29 -7.02
CA ILE A 126 8.86 -0.59 -7.68
C ILE A 126 8.65 0.89 -7.49
N LEU A 127 9.56 1.53 -6.77
CA LEU A 127 9.59 2.98 -6.64
C LEU A 127 10.24 3.58 -7.88
N CYS A 128 9.71 4.69 -8.35
CA CYS A 128 10.17 5.32 -9.58
C CYS A 128 10.62 6.75 -9.26
N ASP A 129 11.81 7.08 -9.71
CA ASP A 129 12.29 8.45 -9.76
C ASP A 129 12.20 8.95 -11.19
N ASN A 130 11.50 10.06 -11.39
CA ASN A 130 11.37 10.67 -12.70
C ASN A 130 11.67 12.16 -12.63
N PRO A 131 12.93 12.54 -12.87
CA PRO A 131 13.34 13.94 -12.77
C PRO A 131 12.73 14.85 -13.85
N SER A 132 12.17 14.29 -14.92
CA SER A 132 11.70 15.07 -16.09
C SER A 132 10.23 15.51 -15.99
N THR A 133 9.45 15.00 -15.04
CA THR A 133 8.04 15.38 -14.93
C THR A 133 7.86 16.76 -14.33
N ASN A 134 7.23 17.65 -15.08
CA ASN A 134 6.66 18.87 -14.54
C ASN A 134 5.51 18.50 -13.58
N ASP A 135 5.54 19.09 -12.39
CA ASP A 135 4.69 18.81 -11.23
C ASP A 135 3.21 19.18 -11.38
N ASN A 136 2.64 19.09 -12.56
CA ASN A 136 1.25 19.46 -12.76
C ASN A 136 0.23 18.43 -12.21
N GLY A 137 0.63 17.70 -11.15
CA GLY A 137 -0.30 17.11 -10.19
C GLY A 137 -0.93 15.79 -10.63
N ASP A 138 -2.16 15.65 -10.41
CA ASP A 138 -3.00 14.48 -10.42
C ASP A 138 -2.94 13.68 -11.74
N HIS A 139 -2.50 12.43 -11.65
CA HIS A 139 -2.60 11.42 -12.72
C HIS A 139 -1.78 11.63 -13.99
N GLY A 140 -0.77 12.50 -13.98
CA GLY A 140 0.21 12.52 -15.07
C GLY A 140 0.84 11.13 -15.24
N GLN A 141 1.08 10.71 -16.47
CA GLN A 141 1.90 9.53 -16.74
C GLN A 141 3.36 9.98 -16.71
N PRO A 142 4.25 9.27 -15.95
CA PRO A 142 5.66 9.59 -16.02
C PRO A 142 6.21 9.25 -17.41
N ASP A 143 7.20 9.99 -17.85
CA ASP A 143 7.93 9.63 -19.05
C ASP A 143 8.69 8.31 -18.80
N GLN A 144 8.20 7.24 -19.40
CA GLN A 144 8.74 5.90 -19.19
C GLN A 144 10.21 5.77 -19.62
N SER A 145 10.68 6.63 -20.53
CA SER A 145 12.06 6.59 -21.05
C SER A 145 13.09 7.12 -20.05
N THR A 146 12.67 7.86 -19.04
CA THR A 146 13.55 8.54 -18.05
C THR A 146 13.39 8.02 -16.63
N ILE A 147 12.59 6.98 -16.42
CA ILE A 147 12.34 6.40 -15.09
C ILE A 147 13.57 5.62 -14.61
N CYS A 148 14.07 6.00 -13.43
CA CYS A 148 14.95 5.16 -12.64
C CYS A 148 14.12 4.33 -11.66
N GLU A 149 14.32 3.02 -11.64
CA GLU A 149 13.53 2.09 -10.84
C GLU A 149 14.32 1.59 -9.63
N TYR A 150 13.63 1.56 -8.49
CA TYR A 150 14.14 1.09 -7.21
C TYR A 150 13.20 0.02 -6.66
N PRO A 151 13.42 -1.26 -6.94
CA PRO A 151 12.53 -2.32 -6.48
C PRO A 151 12.66 -2.52 -4.97
N ILE A 152 11.52 -2.56 -4.30
CA ILE A 152 11.41 -3.08 -2.94
C ILE A 152 11.28 -4.59 -3.05
N GLU A 153 12.22 -5.31 -2.48
CA GLU A 153 12.18 -6.76 -2.48
C GLU A 153 10.88 -7.28 -1.86
N TRP A 154 10.24 -8.23 -2.51
CA TRP A 154 9.11 -8.95 -1.95
C TRP A 154 9.56 -9.84 -0.79
N LYS A 155 8.92 -9.67 0.34
CA LYS A 155 9.11 -10.52 1.51
C LYS A 155 7.80 -10.57 2.28
N PRO A 156 7.21 -11.76 2.50
CA PRO A 156 6.06 -11.89 3.39
C PRO A 156 6.34 -11.29 4.77
N ASN A 157 5.31 -10.73 5.37
CA ASN A 157 5.40 -9.98 6.63
C ASN A 157 6.26 -8.69 6.57
N ARG A 158 6.46 -8.16 5.38
CA ARG A 158 7.08 -6.84 5.18
C ARG A 158 6.01 -5.78 4.99
N ALA A 159 6.12 -4.68 5.72
CA ALA A 159 5.35 -3.47 5.47
C ALA A 159 6.22 -2.41 4.75
N PHE A 160 5.63 -1.81 3.72
CA PHE A 160 6.16 -0.65 3.03
C PHE A 160 5.25 0.54 3.32
N VAL A 161 5.83 1.63 3.80
CA VAL A 161 5.09 2.81 4.25
C VAL A 161 5.63 4.06 3.58
N HIS A 162 4.74 4.89 3.08
CA HIS A 162 5.10 6.18 2.52
C HIS A 162 4.01 7.23 2.69
N ASN A 163 4.38 8.50 2.55
CA ASN A 163 3.46 9.63 2.46
C ASN A 163 3.25 9.95 0.98
N PRO A 164 2.05 9.81 0.44
CA PRO A 164 1.79 10.22 -0.93
C PRO A 164 2.06 11.71 -1.14
N ARG A 165 3.02 12.02 -2.01
CA ARG A 165 3.43 13.38 -2.38
C ARG A 165 3.65 13.48 -3.89
N PRO A 166 3.62 14.67 -4.46
CA PRO A 166 4.04 14.86 -5.84
C PRO A 166 5.39 14.20 -6.13
N LYS A 167 5.54 13.63 -7.30
CA LYS A 167 6.75 12.91 -7.77
C LYS A 167 7.06 11.58 -7.09
N GLN A 168 6.26 11.09 -6.16
CA GLN A 168 6.44 9.78 -5.55
C GLN A 168 5.77 8.70 -6.39
N TRP A 169 6.30 8.51 -7.58
CA TRP A 169 5.82 7.52 -8.52
C TRP A 169 6.15 6.12 -8.06
N HIS A 170 5.22 5.22 -8.19
CA HIS A 170 5.44 3.80 -7.94
C HIS A 170 4.55 2.94 -8.82
N ARG A 171 4.99 1.71 -9.05
CA ARG A 171 4.24 0.71 -9.81
C ARG A 171 4.30 -0.65 -9.15
N PHE A 172 3.44 -1.53 -9.57
CA PHE A 172 3.39 -2.90 -9.09
C PHE A 172 3.51 -3.86 -10.25
N VAL A 173 4.18 -4.98 -10.00
CA VAL A 173 4.27 -6.09 -10.94
C VAL A 173 4.06 -7.36 -10.13
N SER A 174 3.30 -8.31 -10.65
CA SER A 174 3.23 -9.66 -10.10
C SER A 174 4.16 -10.59 -10.86
N GLY A 175 4.72 -11.57 -10.15
CA GLY A 175 5.45 -12.68 -10.74
C GLY A 175 4.49 -13.70 -11.38
N ASP A 176 4.93 -14.94 -11.43
CA ASP A 176 4.19 -16.08 -12.00
C ASP A 176 3.02 -16.59 -11.13
N THR A 177 2.81 -15.99 -9.99
CA THR A 177 1.75 -16.32 -9.03
C THR A 177 0.97 -15.08 -8.62
N HIS A 178 -0.23 -15.29 -8.03
CA HIS A 178 -1.01 -14.17 -7.49
C HIS A 178 -0.21 -13.42 -6.42
N ARG A 179 -0.20 -12.11 -6.52
CA ARG A 179 0.38 -11.22 -5.51
C ARG A 179 -0.72 -10.70 -4.60
N ILE A 180 -0.63 -11.02 -3.31
CA ILE A 180 -1.64 -10.64 -2.32
C ILE A 180 -1.02 -9.70 -1.30
N ASN A 181 -1.60 -8.52 -1.17
CA ASN A 181 -1.25 -7.58 -0.13
C ASN A 181 -2.50 -6.95 0.49
N LEU A 182 -2.33 -6.47 1.71
CA LEU A 182 -3.29 -5.60 2.36
C LEU A 182 -2.75 -4.18 2.34
N SER A 183 -3.55 -3.26 1.88
CA SER A 183 -3.22 -1.84 1.88
C SER A 183 -4.07 -1.12 2.93
N VAL A 184 -3.42 -0.24 3.69
CA VAL A 184 -4.09 0.63 4.66
C VAL A 184 -3.80 2.06 4.25
N PHE A 185 -4.85 2.81 3.97
CA PHE A 185 -4.76 4.22 3.63
C PHE A 185 -5.25 5.07 4.78
N PHE A 186 -4.39 5.91 5.28
CA PHE A 186 -4.78 6.98 6.18
C PHE A 186 -5.11 8.21 5.35
N MET A 187 -6.27 8.76 5.62
CA MET A 187 -6.84 9.84 4.80
C MET A 187 -7.26 10.99 5.69
N ASP A 188 -7.18 12.18 5.16
CA ASP A 188 -7.79 13.37 5.75
C ASP A 188 -9.28 13.37 5.36
N VAL A 189 -10.16 13.26 6.35
CA VAL A 189 -11.61 13.21 6.10
C VAL A 189 -12.11 14.41 5.32
N ASP A 190 -11.54 15.59 5.55
CA ASP A 190 -11.93 16.84 4.89
C ASP A 190 -11.53 16.88 3.41
N LYS A 191 -10.61 16.02 2.99
CA LYS A 191 -10.11 15.91 1.59
C LYS A 191 -10.73 14.77 0.80
N ILE A 192 -11.58 13.97 1.43
CA ILE A 192 -12.27 12.90 0.73
C ILE A 192 -13.39 13.53 -0.10
N ASN A 193 -13.34 13.31 -1.42
CA ASN A 193 -14.40 13.76 -2.30
C ASN A 193 -15.74 13.10 -1.92
N SER A 194 -16.78 13.90 -1.72
CA SER A 194 -18.13 13.43 -1.35
C SER A 194 -18.74 12.42 -2.33
N ASN A 195 -18.27 12.39 -3.57
CA ASN A 195 -18.70 11.41 -4.57
C ASN A 195 -18.04 10.02 -4.40
N ARG A 196 -17.09 9.88 -3.48
CA ARG A 196 -16.41 8.60 -3.19
C ARG A 196 -17.16 7.81 -2.12
N HIS A 197 -18.41 7.45 -2.44
CA HIS A 197 -19.26 6.65 -1.56
C HIS A 197 -18.62 5.30 -1.18
N ASP A 198 -17.85 4.73 -2.09
CA ASP A 198 -17.07 3.50 -1.87
C ASP A 198 -16.06 3.63 -0.72
N ILE A 199 -15.42 4.78 -0.59
CA ILE A 199 -14.52 5.08 0.51
C ILE A 199 -15.31 5.43 1.77
N LEU A 200 -16.27 6.35 1.66
CA LEU A 200 -17.00 6.89 2.80
C LEU A 200 -17.73 5.82 3.60
N SER A 201 -18.24 4.77 2.94
CA SER A 201 -18.91 3.64 3.59
C SER A 201 -17.98 2.66 4.30
N ASN A 202 -16.67 2.77 4.10
CA ASN A 202 -15.67 1.86 4.65
C ASN A 202 -14.63 2.56 5.56
N LEU A 203 -14.96 3.77 6.03
CA LEU A 203 -14.09 4.51 6.95
C LEU A 203 -14.04 3.87 8.32
N ILE A 204 -12.84 3.73 8.85
CA ILE A 204 -12.57 3.28 10.20
C ILE A 204 -11.93 4.44 10.96
N PRO A 205 -12.45 4.87 12.11
CA PRO A 205 -11.77 5.86 12.95
C PRO A 205 -10.37 5.37 13.36
N VAL A 206 -9.43 6.30 13.49
CA VAL A 206 -8.07 6.03 13.95
C VAL A 206 -7.92 6.32 15.42
#